data_b31e5667567b6c6bda340c543949f445
#
_entry.id   b31e5667567b6c6bda340c543949f445
#
_cell.length_a   1.000
_cell.length_b   1.000
_cell.length_c   1.000
_cell.angle_alpha   90.00
_cell.angle_beta   90.00
_cell.angle_gamma   90.00
#
_symmetry.space_group_name_H-M   'P 1'
#
loop_
_entity.id
_entity.type
_entity.pdbx_description
1 polymer ?
#
loop_
_entity_poly.entity_id
_entity_poly.type
_entity_poly.pdbx_seq_one_letter_code
_entity_poly.pdbx_strand_id
1 'polypeptide(L)'
;MNSAKSASVESFEKIVADVLAKVPKGSTPTFSLLPEIWAAPQAIAPEKVNLLVPLLREVKLYPQTGDFRFSTSGEYLHISDGALNLIWCSSYASWFIYQAYGRAQKNGRHFVRFDDDAETEEAVNLYQWAIRCVRDKASTSWPQGAPRPTRTPVHGSELHLANEVFLTSVAWMLLHEAGHLERNHPFLTSSRSLDEEHEADFFATDHVLGGVTNKDVLFKRSVGIVVANALLLQLELMNGPVTSQTHPPVEERISRNLRGPQLESNNKIHAFATALLQFHLGVAGIFPQLDERAQFGEFVDGFCLAINRWRRSA
;
A
#
# COMPACT_ATOMS: atom_id res chain seq x y z
N MET A 1 20.07 -24.10 -18.83
CA MET A 1 19.28 -23.34 -17.85
C MET A 1 19.79 -21.92 -17.57
N ASN A 2 21.04 -21.55 -17.88
CA ASN A 2 21.58 -20.19 -17.59
C ASN A 2 21.26 -19.13 -18.67
N SER A 3 20.91 -19.48 -19.90
CA SER A 3 20.66 -18.50 -20.97
C SER A 3 19.29 -17.81 -20.87
N ALA A 4 18.27 -18.48 -20.37
CA ALA A 4 16.94 -17.89 -20.20
C ALA A 4 16.88 -16.88 -19.05
N LYS A 5 17.68 -17.08 -17.98
CA LYS A 5 17.81 -16.11 -16.87
C LYS A 5 18.52 -14.84 -17.30
N SER A 6 19.54 -14.94 -18.17
CA SER A 6 20.28 -13.77 -18.67
C SER A 6 19.40 -12.88 -19.55
N ALA A 7 18.64 -13.48 -20.47
CA ALA A 7 17.76 -12.71 -21.36
C ALA A 7 16.61 -11.98 -20.62
N SER A 8 16.12 -12.54 -19.50
CA SER A 8 15.05 -11.92 -18.71
C SER A 8 15.54 -10.72 -17.88
N VAL A 9 16.73 -10.80 -17.31
CA VAL A 9 17.35 -9.71 -16.52
C VAL A 9 17.72 -8.54 -17.43
N GLU A 10 18.32 -8.81 -18.59
CA GLU A 10 18.70 -7.79 -19.58
C GLU A 10 17.46 -7.07 -20.15
N SER A 11 16.36 -7.78 -20.37
CA SER A 11 15.06 -7.20 -20.75
C SER A 11 14.51 -6.28 -19.67
N PHE A 12 14.64 -6.64 -18.40
CA PHE A 12 14.17 -5.86 -17.26
C PHE A 12 14.96 -4.56 -17.06
N GLU A 13 16.29 -4.64 -17.05
CA GLU A 13 17.15 -3.45 -16.94
C GLU A 13 16.90 -2.45 -18.07
N LYS A 14 16.64 -2.96 -19.27
CA LYS A 14 16.28 -2.13 -20.43
C LYS A 14 14.95 -1.43 -20.25
N ILE A 15 13.91 -2.15 -19.79
CA ILE A 15 12.60 -1.55 -19.50
C ILE A 15 12.74 -0.42 -18.47
N VAL A 16 13.46 -0.67 -17.38
CA VAL A 16 13.71 0.34 -16.34
C VAL A 16 14.48 1.54 -16.91
N ALA A 17 15.51 1.31 -17.72
CA ALA A 17 16.28 2.37 -18.34
C ALA A 17 15.44 3.21 -19.32
N ASP A 18 14.62 2.57 -20.15
CA ASP A 18 13.71 3.22 -21.09
C ASP A 18 12.63 4.05 -20.37
N VAL A 19 12.13 3.53 -19.24
CA VAL A 19 11.18 4.23 -18.38
C VAL A 19 11.84 5.45 -17.73
N LEU A 20 13.04 5.30 -17.14
CA LEU A 20 13.77 6.39 -16.51
C LEU A 20 14.18 7.47 -17.52
N ALA A 21 14.50 7.10 -18.75
CA ALA A 21 14.81 8.06 -19.82
C ALA A 21 13.62 8.94 -20.21
N LYS A 22 12.39 8.46 -20.00
CA LYS A 22 11.14 9.20 -20.27
C LYS A 22 10.67 10.07 -19.10
N VAL A 23 11.28 9.89 -17.91
CA VAL A 23 10.94 10.67 -16.71
C VAL A 23 11.49 12.10 -16.85
N PRO A 24 10.65 13.14 -16.78
CA PRO A 24 11.08 14.51 -16.88
C PRO A 24 12.11 14.87 -15.79
N LYS A 25 13.11 15.66 -16.13
CA LYS A 25 14.04 16.23 -15.15
C LYS A 25 13.23 17.07 -14.15
N GLY A 26 13.37 16.76 -12.85
CA GLY A 26 12.62 17.45 -11.80
C GLY A 26 11.28 16.81 -11.44
N SER A 27 10.99 15.62 -11.96
CA SER A 27 9.86 14.79 -11.53
C SER A 27 9.95 14.42 -10.05
N THR A 28 8.87 13.87 -9.53
CA THR A 28 8.71 13.57 -8.12
C THR A 28 9.80 12.62 -7.59
N PRO A 29 10.24 12.76 -6.33
CA PRO A 29 11.31 11.94 -5.76
C PRO A 29 11.06 10.44 -5.83
N THR A 30 9.80 10.00 -5.80
CA THR A 30 9.40 8.59 -5.86
C THR A 30 9.82 7.89 -7.16
N PHE A 31 9.97 8.61 -8.25
CA PHE A 31 10.48 8.03 -9.50
C PHE A 31 11.95 7.58 -9.41
N SER A 32 12.70 8.07 -8.46
CA SER A 32 14.05 7.56 -8.20
C SER A 32 14.05 6.10 -7.75
N LEU A 33 12.91 5.60 -7.21
CA LEU A 33 12.74 4.24 -6.73
C LEU A 33 12.15 3.28 -7.79
N LEU A 34 11.97 3.71 -9.04
CA LEU A 34 11.37 2.83 -10.07
C LEU A 34 12.08 1.50 -10.26
N PRO A 35 13.42 1.41 -10.25
CA PRO A 35 14.12 0.12 -10.30
C PRO A 35 13.75 -0.80 -9.15
N GLU A 36 13.68 -0.24 -7.94
CA GLU A 36 13.33 -0.96 -6.71
C GLU A 36 11.85 -1.36 -6.70
N ILE A 37 10.96 -0.47 -7.17
CA ILE A 37 9.53 -0.74 -7.32
C ILE A 37 9.33 -1.97 -8.22
N TRP A 38 9.98 -2.00 -9.36
CA TRP A 38 9.87 -3.09 -10.31
C TRP A 38 10.43 -4.40 -9.78
N ALA A 39 11.53 -4.33 -9.05
CA ALA A 39 12.15 -5.48 -8.42
C ALA A 39 11.42 -5.96 -7.15
N ALA A 40 10.53 -5.14 -6.58
CA ALA A 40 9.94 -5.38 -5.27
C ALA A 40 9.21 -6.73 -5.14
N PRO A 41 8.38 -7.19 -6.10
CA PRO A 41 7.73 -8.51 -5.99
C PRO A 41 8.72 -9.66 -5.84
N GLN A 42 9.86 -9.60 -6.52
CA GLN A 42 10.92 -10.62 -6.43
C GLN A 42 11.76 -10.45 -5.16
N ALA A 43 12.05 -9.22 -4.77
CA ALA A 43 12.85 -8.91 -3.58
C ALA A 43 12.13 -9.32 -2.29
N ILE A 44 10.79 -9.18 -2.24
CA ILE A 44 9.99 -9.52 -1.07
C ILE A 44 9.84 -11.02 -0.90
N ALA A 45 9.65 -11.76 -1.99
CA ALA A 45 9.47 -13.21 -1.97
C ALA A 45 10.48 -13.90 -2.91
N PRO A 46 11.79 -13.84 -2.59
CA PRO A 46 12.82 -14.40 -3.46
C PRO A 46 12.67 -15.91 -3.69
N GLU A 47 11.99 -16.60 -2.80
CA GLU A 47 11.64 -18.02 -2.92
C GLU A 47 10.64 -18.30 -4.04
N LYS A 48 9.91 -17.28 -4.52
CA LYS A 48 8.89 -17.37 -5.57
C LYS A 48 9.31 -16.73 -6.92
N VAL A 49 10.58 -16.41 -7.08
CA VAL A 49 11.16 -15.68 -8.24
C VAL A 49 10.75 -16.23 -9.63
N ASN A 50 10.45 -17.51 -9.73
CA ASN A 50 10.18 -18.14 -11.04
C ASN A 50 8.78 -17.84 -11.60
N LEU A 51 7.90 -17.18 -10.85
CA LEU A 51 6.49 -17.03 -11.21
C LEU A 51 6.16 -15.70 -11.91
N LEU A 52 7.02 -14.67 -11.83
CA LEU A 52 6.61 -13.30 -12.11
C LEU A 52 7.16 -12.63 -13.37
N VAL A 53 8.24 -13.17 -13.94
CA VAL A 53 9.02 -12.49 -14.98
C VAL A 53 8.27 -12.20 -16.30
N PRO A 54 7.20 -12.91 -16.68
CA PRO A 54 6.54 -12.65 -17.96
C PRO A 54 5.36 -11.69 -17.92
N LEU A 55 4.84 -11.31 -16.73
CA LEU A 55 3.47 -10.79 -16.62
C LEU A 55 3.31 -9.30 -16.91
N LEU A 56 4.32 -8.49 -16.65
CA LEU A 56 4.23 -7.05 -16.88
C LEU A 56 5.27 -6.63 -17.93
N ARG A 57 4.84 -6.55 -19.19
CA ARG A 57 5.73 -6.33 -20.33
C ARG A 57 6.04 -4.85 -20.57
N GLU A 58 5.13 -3.97 -20.25
CA GLU A 58 5.32 -2.54 -20.46
C GLU A 58 4.66 -1.72 -19.35
N VAL A 59 5.35 -0.65 -18.91
CA VAL A 59 4.84 0.31 -17.93
C VAL A 59 4.59 1.65 -18.62
N LYS A 60 3.37 2.19 -18.47
CA LYS A 60 3.06 3.56 -18.83
C LYS A 60 3.10 4.42 -17.58
N LEU A 61 4.04 5.35 -17.54
CA LEU A 61 4.12 6.36 -16.49
C LEU A 61 3.35 7.61 -16.92
N TYR A 62 2.62 8.16 -15.96
CA TYR A 62 1.92 9.44 -16.09
C TYR A 62 2.55 10.46 -15.12
N PRO A 63 3.70 11.06 -15.48
CA PRO A 63 4.37 12.02 -14.62
C PRO A 63 3.55 13.30 -14.51
N GLN A 64 3.49 13.85 -13.31
CA GLN A 64 2.85 15.12 -12.99
C GLN A 64 1.34 15.17 -13.26
N THR A 65 0.64 14.05 -13.17
CA THR A 65 -0.83 14.02 -13.33
C THR A 65 -1.58 14.35 -12.05
N GLY A 66 -0.95 14.17 -10.88
CA GLY A 66 -1.56 14.39 -9.57
C GLY A 66 -2.69 13.42 -9.20
N ASP A 67 -3.27 12.66 -10.13
CA ASP A 67 -4.32 11.68 -9.85
C ASP A 67 -3.74 10.38 -9.27
N PHE A 68 -4.61 9.54 -8.70
CA PHE A 68 -4.25 8.18 -8.32
C PHE A 68 -4.54 7.24 -9.49
N ARG A 69 -3.50 6.70 -10.08
CA ARG A 69 -3.61 5.69 -11.14
C ARG A 69 -2.62 4.56 -10.87
N PHE A 70 -3.17 3.39 -10.64
CA PHE A 70 -2.42 2.15 -10.46
C PHE A 70 -3.32 1.01 -10.95
N SER A 71 -3.13 0.58 -12.19
CA SER A 71 -4.02 -0.39 -12.84
C SER A 71 -3.35 -1.00 -14.06
N THR A 72 -3.84 -2.14 -14.50
CA THR A 72 -3.48 -2.73 -15.79
C THR A 72 -4.54 -2.44 -16.85
N SER A 73 -4.10 -2.31 -18.10
CA SER A 73 -4.96 -2.24 -19.27
C SER A 73 -4.25 -2.89 -20.46
N GLY A 74 -4.72 -4.04 -20.88
CA GLY A 74 -3.99 -4.89 -21.82
C GLY A 74 -2.65 -5.34 -21.23
N GLU A 75 -1.56 -5.12 -21.97
CA GLU A 75 -0.20 -5.44 -21.53
C GLU A 75 0.48 -4.30 -20.75
N TYR A 76 -0.26 -3.23 -20.45
CA TYR A 76 0.30 -2.03 -19.84
C TYR A 76 -0.07 -1.91 -18.37
N LEU A 77 0.92 -1.61 -17.55
CA LEU A 77 0.74 -1.12 -16.19
C LEU A 77 0.75 0.41 -16.20
N HIS A 78 -0.32 1.00 -15.72
CA HIS A 78 -0.49 2.44 -15.60
C HIS A 78 -0.19 2.89 -14.17
N ILE A 79 0.84 3.71 -14.01
CA ILE A 79 1.23 4.27 -12.71
C ILE A 79 1.36 5.79 -12.83
N SER A 80 0.70 6.54 -11.95
CA SER A 80 0.88 7.98 -11.83
C SER A 80 1.89 8.31 -10.73
N ASP A 81 2.48 9.50 -10.83
CA ASP A 81 3.31 10.06 -9.76
C ASP A 81 2.48 10.34 -8.51
N GLY A 82 1.21 10.75 -8.68
CA GLY A 82 0.27 10.91 -7.57
C GLY A 82 0.06 9.62 -6.78
N ALA A 83 -0.06 8.48 -7.47
CA ALA A 83 -0.16 7.18 -6.82
C ALA A 83 1.11 6.84 -6.03
N LEU A 84 2.28 6.94 -6.66
CA LEU A 84 3.55 6.62 -6.00
C LEU A 84 3.83 7.54 -4.81
N ASN A 85 3.57 8.84 -4.96
CA ASN A 85 3.73 9.81 -3.86
C ASN A 85 2.80 9.47 -2.70
N LEU A 86 1.54 9.19 -2.99
CA LEU A 86 0.56 8.88 -1.95
C LEU A 86 0.91 7.56 -1.22
N ILE A 87 1.33 6.51 -1.94
CA ILE A 87 1.75 5.25 -1.33
C ILE A 87 2.99 5.47 -0.46
N TRP A 88 3.99 6.23 -0.93
CA TRP A 88 5.21 6.46 -0.16
C TRP A 88 4.94 7.31 1.10
N CYS A 89 4.18 8.41 0.96
CA CYS A 89 3.82 9.26 2.09
C CYS A 89 2.96 8.50 3.12
N SER A 90 2.05 7.64 2.65
CA SER A 90 1.28 6.74 3.53
C SER A 90 2.19 5.78 4.28
N SER A 91 3.18 5.18 3.60
CA SER A 91 4.14 4.26 4.20
C SER A 91 5.00 4.94 5.25
N TYR A 92 5.48 6.16 4.96
CA TYR A 92 6.24 6.98 5.91
C TYR A 92 5.40 7.34 7.14
N ALA A 93 4.20 7.89 6.94
CA ALA A 93 3.32 8.28 8.04
C ALA A 93 2.85 7.08 8.88
N SER A 94 2.61 5.94 8.27
CA SER A 94 2.14 4.74 8.96
C SER A 94 3.07 4.28 10.08
N TRP A 95 4.38 4.42 9.88
CA TRP A 95 5.36 4.10 10.92
C TRP A 95 5.23 5.01 12.13
N PHE A 96 5.15 6.32 11.94
CA PHE A 96 5.00 7.30 13.03
C PHE A 96 3.66 7.16 13.74
N ILE A 97 2.58 6.95 13.00
CA ILE A 97 1.24 6.69 13.55
C ILE A 97 1.27 5.46 14.46
N TYR A 98 1.89 4.37 14.01
CA TYR A 98 2.02 3.15 14.82
C TYR A 98 2.84 3.37 16.10
N GLN A 99 3.96 4.10 16.00
CA GLN A 99 4.76 4.45 17.17
C GLN A 99 3.99 5.34 18.15
N ALA A 100 3.29 6.37 17.65
CA ALA A 100 2.46 7.24 18.46
C ALA A 100 1.33 6.47 19.16
N TYR A 101 0.72 5.51 18.45
CA TYR A 101 -0.27 4.61 19.04
C TYR A 101 0.34 3.76 20.16
N GLY A 102 1.50 3.16 19.94
CA GLY A 102 2.20 2.40 20.96
C GLY A 102 2.57 3.23 22.21
N ARG A 103 2.97 4.49 22.03
CA ARG A 103 3.19 5.42 23.14
C ARG A 103 1.90 5.75 23.90
N ALA A 104 0.81 6.00 23.18
CA ALA A 104 -0.50 6.27 23.77
C ALA A 104 -0.96 5.07 24.62
N GLN A 105 -0.86 3.85 24.11
CA GLN A 105 -1.22 2.63 24.83
C GLN A 105 -0.39 2.44 26.11
N LYS A 106 0.92 2.67 26.08
CA LYS A 106 1.79 2.61 27.27
C LYS A 106 1.39 3.63 28.34
N ASN A 107 0.81 4.73 27.94
CA ASN A 107 0.32 5.81 28.83
C ASN A 107 -1.16 5.63 29.22
N GLY A 108 -1.76 4.47 28.95
CA GLY A 108 -3.18 4.20 29.25
C GLY A 108 -4.17 5.03 28.42
N ARG A 109 -3.74 5.55 27.27
CA ARG A 109 -4.61 6.30 26.35
C ARG A 109 -5.04 5.38 25.20
N HIS A 110 -6.33 5.47 24.83
CA HIS A 110 -6.89 4.65 23.74
C HIS A 110 -6.96 5.41 22.39
N PHE A 111 -6.48 6.65 22.34
CA PHE A 111 -6.44 7.48 21.14
C PHE A 111 -5.09 8.19 21.02
N VAL A 112 -4.72 8.47 19.78
CA VAL A 112 -3.48 9.18 19.45
C VAL A 112 -3.80 10.66 19.24
N ARG A 113 -2.97 11.51 19.81
CA ARG A 113 -2.90 12.93 19.49
C ARG A 113 -1.63 13.14 18.65
N PHE A 114 -1.80 13.60 17.44
CA PHE A 114 -0.68 13.75 16.49
C PHE A 114 0.10 15.05 16.74
N ASP A 115 -0.51 16.02 17.42
CA ASP A 115 0.08 17.28 17.84
C ASP A 115 1.00 17.17 19.07
N ASP A 116 1.00 16.03 19.75
CA ASP A 116 1.86 15.78 20.92
C ASP A 116 3.33 15.41 20.52
N ASP A 117 3.58 15.20 19.21
CA ASP A 117 4.86 14.71 18.71
C ASP A 117 5.16 15.30 17.32
N ALA A 118 6.16 16.17 17.26
CA ALA A 118 6.50 16.94 16.06
C ALA A 118 6.86 16.05 14.85
N GLU A 119 7.52 14.90 15.07
CA GLU A 119 7.87 13.96 13.98
C GLU A 119 6.61 13.30 13.42
N THR A 120 5.68 12.90 14.28
CA THR A 120 4.39 12.33 13.86
C THR A 120 3.56 13.38 13.12
N GLU A 121 3.53 14.63 13.62
CA GLU A 121 2.83 15.73 12.96
C GLU A 121 3.40 16.01 11.56
N GLU A 122 4.73 16.06 11.41
CA GLU A 122 5.40 16.24 10.12
C GLU A 122 5.05 15.12 9.14
N ALA A 123 5.09 13.87 9.57
CA ALA A 123 4.76 12.72 8.75
C ALA A 123 3.28 12.73 8.29
N VAL A 124 2.37 13.07 9.19
CA VAL A 124 0.93 13.23 8.90
C VAL A 124 0.69 14.39 7.94
N ASN A 125 1.36 15.53 8.12
CA ASN A 125 1.25 16.68 7.23
C ASN A 125 1.74 16.37 5.81
N LEU A 126 2.83 15.61 5.67
CA LEU A 126 3.33 15.14 4.38
C LEU A 126 2.32 14.20 3.71
N TYR A 127 1.73 13.28 4.46
CA TYR A 127 0.68 12.40 3.94
C TYR A 127 -0.57 13.18 3.50
N GLN A 128 -1.00 14.15 4.29
CA GLN A 128 -2.14 15.02 3.93
C GLN A 128 -1.85 15.86 2.68
N TRP A 129 -0.59 16.30 2.47
CA TRP A 129 -0.20 16.94 1.23
C TRP A 129 -0.41 16.00 0.03
N ALA A 130 0.04 14.74 0.12
CA ALA A 130 -0.13 13.78 -0.96
C ALA A 130 -1.62 13.47 -1.24
N ILE A 131 -2.45 13.38 -0.19
CA ILE A 131 -3.91 13.27 -0.31
C ILE A 131 -4.49 14.43 -1.09
N ARG A 132 -4.11 15.68 -0.75
CA ARG A 132 -4.59 16.87 -1.46
C ARG A 132 -4.20 16.85 -2.93
N CYS A 133 -2.96 16.47 -3.25
CA CYS A 133 -2.51 16.36 -4.65
C CYS A 133 -3.40 15.40 -5.46
N VAL A 134 -3.74 14.25 -4.90
CA VAL A 134 -4.59 13.26 -5.57
C VAL A 134 -6.04 13.74 -5.67
N ARG A 135 -6.61 14.26 -4.58
CA ARG A 135 -8.00 14.74 -4.53
C ARG A 135 -8.24 15.88 -5.53
N ASP A 136 -7.32 16.85 -5.55
CA ASP A 136 -7.44 18.07 -6.33
C ASP A 136 -6.88 17.86 -7.75
N LYS A 137 -6.39 16.66 -8.08
CA LYS A 137 -5.72 16.29 -9.34
C LYS A 137 -4.63 17.29 -9.73
N ALA A 138 -3.95 17.81 -8.72
CA ALA A 138 -2.96 18.86 -8.88
C ALA A 138 -1.55 18.26 -8.80
N SER A 139 -0.74 18.52 -9.83
CA SER A 139 0.70 18.30 -9.75
C SER A 139 1.32 19.43 -8.94
N THR A 140 1.69 19.14 -7.70
CA THR A 140 2.40 20.10 -6.85
C THR A 140 3.83 19.61 -6.61
N SER A 141 4.75 20.57 -6.53
CA SER A 141 6.14 20.25 -6.15
C SER A 141 6.17 19.64 -4.75
N TRP A 142 7.10 18.70 -4.54
CA TRP A 142 7.33 18.11 -3.24
C TRP A 142 7.60 19.19 -2.19
N PRO A 143 7.00 19.11 -0.99
CA PRO A 143 7.15 20.14 0.03
C PRO A 143 8.63 20.38 0.38
N GLN A 144 9.02 21.66 0.47
CA GLN A 144 10.39 22.03 0.80
C GLN A 144 10.73 21.58 2.23
N GLY A 145 11.88 20.95 2.39
CA GLY A 145 12.35 20.45 3.69
C GLY A 145 11.72 19.12 4.13
N ALA A 146 10.63 18.68 3.51
CA ALA A 146 10.01 17.42 3.88
C ALA A 146 10.90 16.20 3.55
N PRO A 147 10.79 15.12 4.33
CA PRO A 147 11.45 13.84 4.05
C PRO A 147 11.17 13.35 2.63
N ARG A 148 12.19 12.78 1.98
CA ARG A 148 12.10 12.36 0.58
C ARG A 148 12.53 10.92 0.40
N PRO A 149 11.86 10.15 -0.48
CA PRO A 149 12.38 8.84 -0.88
C PRO A 149 13.78 8.98 -1.49
N THR A 150 14.63 8.04 -1.16
CA THR A 150 16.00 7.94 -1.68
C THR A 150 16.37 6.48 -1.87
N ARG A 151 17.16 6.17 -2.90
CA ARG A 151 17.61 4.79 -3.19
C ARG A 151 18.54 4.22 -2.13
N THR A 152 19.27 5.09 -1.43
CA THR A 152 20.31 4.70 -0.46
C THR A 152 20.07 5.33 0.91
N PRO A 153 18.94 5.02 1.57
CA PRO A 153 18.72 5.49 2.94
C PRO A 153 19.69 4.82 3.90
N VAL A 154 20.02 5.51 4.98
CA VAL A 154 20.82 4.90 6.06
C VAL A 154 20.04 3.69 6.61
N HIS A 155 20.69 2.55 6.69
CA HIS A 155 20.08 1.33 7.18
C HIS A 155 19.52 1.51 8.60
N GLY A 156 18.27 1.08 8.82
CA GLY A 156 17.56 1.24 10.09
C GLY A 156 17.01 2.64 10.35
N SER A 157 17.25 3.62 9.46
CA SER A 157 16.62 4.93 9.57
C SER A 157 15.12 4.85 9.22
N GLU A 158 14.37 5.88 9.58
CA GLU A 158 12.94 6.01 9.27
C GLU A 158 12.68 6.03 7.76
N LEU A 159 13.57 6.66 6.98
CA LEU A 159 13.50 6.62 5.53
C LEU A 159 13.73 5.20 4.97
N HIS A 160 14.62 4.43 5.58
CA HIS A 160 14.83 3.03 5.21
C HIS A 160 13.57 2.20 5.51
N LEU A 161 12.98 2.36 6.69
CA LEU A 161 11.74 1.67 7.06
C LEU A 161 10.58 2.07 6.16
N ALA A 162 10.42 3.36 5.86
CA ALA A 162 9.40 3.87 4.95
C ALA A 162 9.55 3.27 3.54
N ASN A 163 10.77 3.20 3.01
CA ASN A 163 11.04 2.57 1.72
C ASN A 163 10.69 1.07 1.73
N GLU A 164 11.03 0.35 2.79
CA GLU A 164 10.71 -1.07 2.95
C GLU A 164 9.19 -1.31 2.95
N VAL A 165 8.44 -0.50 3.70
CA VAL A 165 6.98 -0.57 3.75
C VAL A 165 6.39 -0.19 2.39
N PHE A 166 6.88 0.89 1.79
CA PHE A 166 6.46 1.34 0.46
C PHE A 166 6.65 0.26 -0.60
N LEU A 167 7.85 -0.33 -0.68
CA LEU A 167 8.15 -1.37 -1.67
C LEU A 167 7.31 -2.63 -1.44
N THR A 168 7.01 -2.98 -0.18
CA THR A 168 6.11 -4.11 0.11
C THR A 168 4.68 -3.80 -0.31
N SER A 169 4.19 -2.58 -0.07
CA SER A 169 2.84 -2.17 -0.48
C SER A 169 2.70 -2.15 -2.00
N VAL A 170 3.69 -1.57 -2.69
CA VAL A 170 3.70 -1.55 -4.16
C VAL A 170 3.83 -2.96 -4.73
N ALA A 171 4.65 -3.83 -4.13
CA ALA A 171 4.75 -5.22 -4.56
C ALA A 171 3.42 -5.95 -4.48
N TRP A 172 2.67 -5.79 -3.38
CA TRP A 172 1.34 -6.38 -3.27
C TRP A 172 0.38 -5.86 -4.34
N MET A 173 0.39 -4.55 -4.62
CA MET A 173 -0.43 -3.95 -5.68
C MET A 173 -0.02 -4.45 -7.07
N LEU A 174 1.28 -4.56 -7.36
CA LEU A 174 1.79 -5.12 -8.61
C LEU A 174 1.38 -6.57 -8.79
N LEU A 175 1.43 -7.35 -7.70
CA LEU A 175 1.03 -8.75 -7.69
C LEU A 175 -0.48 -8.93 -7.86
N HIS A 176 -1.29 -8.01 -7.33
CA HIS A 176 -2.73 -7.98 -7.59
C HIS A 176 -3.01 -7.81 -9.09
N GLU A 177 -2.38 -6.83 -9.73
CA GLU A 177 -2.51 -6.64 -11.17
C GLU A 177 -1.96 -7.82 -11.98
N ALA A 178 -0.84 -8.41 -11.55
CA ALA A 178 -0.30 -9.62 -12.14
C ALA A 178 -1.25 -10.83 -12.00
N GLY A 179 -1.98 -10.91 -10.90
CA GLY A 179 -3.01 -11.92 -10.67
C GLY A 179 -4.12 -11.89 -11.73
N HIS A 180 -4.57 -10.69 -12.11
CA HIS A 180 -5.52 -10.54 -13.20
C HIS A 180 -4.98 -11.08 -14.54
N LEU A 181 -3.72 -10.79 -14.84
CA LEU A 181 -3.08 -11.26 -16.08
C LEU A 181 -2.88 -12.78 -16.08
N GLU A 182 -2.40 -13.33 -14.98
CA GLU A 182 -2.15 -14.78 -14.82
C GLU A 182 -3.43 -15.61 -14.99
N ARG A 183 -4.55 -15.07 -14.50
CA ARG A 183 -5.86 -15.73 -14.55
C ARG A 183 -6.69 -15.38 -15.77
N ASN A 184 -6.14 -14.57 -16.68
CA ASN A 184 -6.82 -14.10 -17.89
C ASN A 184 -8.15 -13.36 -17.59
N HIS A 185 -8.20 -12.59 -16.51
CA HIS A 185 -9.35 -11.75 -16.19
C HIS A 185 -9.54 -10.65 -17.25
N PRO A 186 -10.76 -10.11 -17.43
CA PRO A 186 -11.00 -9.04 -18.39
C PRO A 186 -10.09 -7.83 -18.17
N PHE A 187 -9.57 -7.26 -19.26
CA PHE A 187 -8.68 -6.10 -19.20
C PHE A 187 -9.38 -4.83 -18.70
N LEU A 188 -10.69 -4.71 -19.00
CA LEU A 188 -11.46 -3.55 -18.56
C LEU A 188 -11.94 -3.78 -17.11
N THR A 189 -11.49 -2.94 -16.20
CA THR A 189 -11.87 -3.01 -14.78
C THR A 189 -13.40 -3.02 -14.58
N SER A 190 -14.13 -2.28 -15.43
CA SER A 190 -15.60 -2.22 -15.38
C SER A 190 -16.31 -3.53 -15.73
N SER A 191 -15.60 -4.50 -16.30
CA SER A 191 -16.15 -5.83 -16.64
C SER A 191 -15.67 -6.94 -15.73
N ARG A 192 -14.85 -6.63 -14.72
CA ARG A 192 -14.38 -7.59 -13.71
C ARG A 192 -15.48 -7.85 -12.67
N SER A 193 -15.57 -9.09 -12.23
CA SER A 193 -16.44 -9.51 -11.15
C SER A 193 -15.76 -9.36 -9.78
N LEU A 194 -16.54 -9.40 -8.70
CA LEU A 194 -15.99 -9.44 -7.34
C LEU A 194 -15.13 -10.68 -7.10
N ASP A 195 -15.49 -11.81 -7.70
CA ASP A 195 -14.73 -13.06 -7.56
C ASP A 195 -13.34 -12.94 -8.20
N GLU A 196 -13.25 -12.32 -9.37
CA GLU A 196 -11.97 -12.08 -10.06
C GLU A 196 -11.06 -11.12 -9.26
N GLU A 197 -11.63 -10.11 -8.62
CA GLU A 197 -10.88 -9.23 -7.72
C GLU A 197 -10.41 -9.98 -6.46
N HIS A 198 -11.25 -10.85 -5.90
CA HIS A 198 -10.84 -11.71 -4.78
C HIS A 198 -9.73 -12.69 -5.16
N GLU A 199 -9.78 -13.24 -6.36
CA GLU A 199 -8.73 -14.12 -6.87
C GLU A 199 -7.42 -13.37 -7.04
N ALA A 200 -7.44 -12.14 -7.53
CA ALA A 200 -6.26 -11.29 -7.64
C ALA A 200 -5.68 -10.89 -6.25
N ASP A 201 -6.54 -10.54 -5.30
CA ASP A 201 -6.14 -10.27 -3.91
C ASP A 201 -5.50 -11.51 -3.26
N PHE A 202 -6.11 -12.68 -3.47
CA PHE A 202 -5.56 -13.94 -2.96
C PHE A 202 -4.21 -14.27 -3.58
N PHE A 203 -4.07 -14.11 -4.90
CA PHE A 203 -2.82 -14.32 -5.61
C PHE A 203 -1.71 -13.43 -5.04
N ALA A 204 -1.98 -12.13 -4.87
CA ALA A 204 -1.03 -11.18 -4.32
C ALA A 204 -0.64 -11.53 -2.87
N THR A 205 -1.63 -11.82 -2.04
CA THR A 205 -1.41 -12.11 -0.61
C THR A 205 -0.68 -13.44 -0.41
N ASP A 206 -1.06 -14.49 -1.16
CA ASP A 206 -0.35 -15.78 -1.11
C ASP A 206 1.08 -15.64 -1.61
N HIS A 207 1.32 -14.84 -2.64
CA HIS A 207 2.67 -14.61 -3.11
C HIS A 207 3.55 -13.94 -2.03
N VAL A 208 3.01 -12.94 -1.34
CA VAL A 208 3.75 -12.20 -0.30
C VAL A 208 3.91 -13.00 0.99
N LEU A 209 2.87 -13.70 1.45
CA LEU A 209 2.81 -14.33 2.77
C LEU A 209 2.87 -15.86 2.75
N GLY A 210 2.50 -16.50 1.63
CA GLY A 210 2.39 -17.96 1.55
C GLY A 210 3.72 -18.66 1.81
N GLY A 211 3.71 -19.62 2.74
CA GLY A 211 4.89 -20.38 3.13
C GLY A 211 5.84 -19.66 4.10
N VAL A 212 5.56 -18.43 4.52
CA VAL A 212 6.37 -17.70 5.50
C VAL A 212 6.14 -18.24 6.90
N THR A 213 7.17 -18.84 7.49
CA THR A 213 7.14 -19.39 8.86
C THR A 213 7.82 -18.49 9.90
N ASN A 214 8.72 -17.62 9.45
CA ASN A 214 9.40 -16.66 10.34
C ASN A 214 8.46 -15.52 10.71
N LYS A 215 8.17 -15.34 12.00
CA LYS A 215 7.21 -14.35 12.50
C LYS A 215 7.61 -12.89 12.20
N ASP A 216 8.90 -12.57 12.19
CA ASP A 216 9.36 -11.20 11.91
C ASP A 216 9.24 -10.88 10.42
N VAL A 217 9.56 -11.84 9.54
CA VAL A 217 9.34 -11.73 8.10
C VAL A 217 7.85 -11.61 7.80
N LEU A 218 7.01 -12.44 8.44
CA LEU A 218 5.57 -12.38 8.31
C LEU A 218 5.03 -11.01 8.70
N PHE A 219 5.44 -10.47 9.85
CA PHE A 219 5.06 -9.14 10.31
C PHE A 219 5.47 -8.07 9.29
N LYS A 220 6.75 -8.04 8.88
CA LYS A 220 7.29 -7.07 7.91
C LYS A 220 6.50 -7.07 6.61
N ARG A 221 6.22 -8.25 6.04
CA ARG A 221 5.46 -8.39 4.79
C ARG A 221 3.99 -7.99 4.96
N SER A 222 3.37 -8.36 6.08
CA SER A 222 1.98 -7.99 6.39
C SER A 222 1.80 -6.49 6.55
N VAL A 223 2.78 -5.75 7.08
CA VAL A 223 2.72 -4.29 7.22
C VAL A 223 2.46 -3.62 5.87
N GLY A 224 3.15 -4.01 4.81
CA GLY A 224 2.92 -3.44 3.47
C GLY A 224 1.52 -3.70 2.94
N ILE A 225 0.97 -4.91 3.17
CA ILE A 225 -0.40 -5.26 2.77
C ILE A 225 -1.41 -4.39 3.54
N VAL A 226 -1.21 -4.20 4.85
CA VAL A 226 -2.07 -3.35 5.67
C VAL A 226 -2.05 -1.91 5.18
N VAL A 227 -0.86 -1.37 4.86
CA VAL A 227 -0.74 0.00 4.33
C VAL A 227 -1.43 0.14 2.98
N ALA A 228 -1.27 -0.84 2.07
CA ALA A 228 -1.97 -0.82 0.78
C ALA A 228 -3.49 -0.80 0.97
N ASN A 229 -4.04 -1.64 1.87
CA ASN A 229 -5.49 -1.66 2.15
C ASN A 229 -5.97 -0.40 2.87
N ALA A 230 -5.19 0.15 3.82
CA ALA A 230 -5.53 1.42 4.47
C ALA A 230 -5.54 2.60 3.48
N LEU A 231 -4.66 2.55 2.48
CA LEU A 231 -4.67 3.51 1.38
C LEU A 231 -5.93 3.40 0.51
N LEU A 232 -6.37 2.18 0.17
CA LEU A 232 -7.63 1.97 -0.54
C LEU A 232 -8.82 2.50 0.26
N LEU A 233 -8.83 2.29 1.59
CA LEU A 233 -9.81 2.92 2.47
C LEU A 233 -9.77 4.45 2.38
N GLN A 234 -8.58 5.05 2.41
CA GLN A 234 -8.46 6.51 2.28
C GLN A 234 -9.02 7.03 0.96
N LEU A 235 -8.78 6.31 -0.14
CA LEU A 235 -9.33 6.68 -1.45
C LEU A 235 -10.86 6.60 -1.48
N GLU A 236 -11.46 5.59 -0.83
CA GLU A 236 -12.91 5.50 -0.67
C GLU A 236 -13.46 6.63 0.21
N LEU A 237 -12.81 6.93 1.34
CA LEU A 237 -13.23 8.03 2.23
C LEU A 237 -13.18 9.40 1.54
N MET A 238 -12.26 9.57 0.58
CA MET A 238 -12.14 10.82 -0.21
C MET A 238 -13.20 10.94 -1.31
N ASN A 239 -13.52 9.83 -1.98
CA ASN A 239 -14.35 9.82 -3.18
C ASN A 239 -15.81 9.43 -2.90
N GLY A 240 -16.14 9.10 -1.65
CA GLY A 240 -17.38 8.45 -1.28
C GLY A 240 -17.30 6.92 -1.42
N PRO A 241 -18.26 6.20 -0.83
CA PRO A 241 -18.25 4.75 -0.87
C PRO A 241 -18.31 4.25 -2.31
N VAL A 242 -17.41 3.33 -2.61
CA VAL A 242 -17.41 2.67 -3.91
C VAL A 242 -18.66 1.78 -3.99
N THR A 243 -19.65 2.23 -4.74
CA THR A 243 -20.85 1.45 -5.04
C THR A 243 -20.62 0.43 -6.16
N SER A 244 -19.36 0.34 -6.64
CA SER A 244 -19.04 -0.49 -7.79
C SER A 244 -19.19 -1.97 -7.46
N GLN A 245 -19.84 -2.70 -8.37
CA GLN A 245 -19.89 -4.17 -8.35
C GLN A 245 -18.53 -4.79 -8.77
N THR A 246 -17.51 -3.95 -8.99
CA THR A 246 -16.23 -4.35 -9.58
C THR A 246 -15.09 -4.49 -8.58
N HIS A 247 -15.22 -3.95 -7.36
CA HIS A 247 -14.18 -4.08 -6.35
C HIS A 247 -14.78 -4.48 -5.00
N PRO A 248 -14.13 -5.42 -4.28
CA PRO A 248 -14.56 -5.79 -2.94
C PRO A 248 -14.50 -4.59 -1.99
N PRO A 249 -15.44 -4.51 -1.04
CA PRO A 249 -15.37 -3.55 0.04
C PRO A 249 -14.02 -3.64 0.76
N VAL A 250 -13.42 -2.49 1.08
CA VAL A 250 -12.08 -2.46 1.67
C VAL A 250 -12.01 -3.15 3.03
N GLU A 251 -13.09 -3.08 3.82
CA GLU A 251 -13.18 -3.81 5.10
C GLU A 251 -13.15 -5.32 4.92
N GLU A 252 -13.67 -5.83 3.82
CA GLU A 252 -13.60 -7.25 3.48
C GLU A 252 -12.18 -7.65 3.09
N ARG A 253 -11.48 -6.82 2.30
CA ARG A 253 -10.06 -7.02 1.96
C ARG A 253 -9.19 -7.04 3.22
N ILE A 254 -9.36 -6.05 4.12
CA ILE A 254 -8.63 -5.98 5.39
C ILE A 254 -8.87 -7.24 6.22
N SER A 255 -10.13 -7.62 6.41
CA SER A 255 -10.48 -8.80 7.18
C SER A 255 -9.87 -10.07 6.61
N ARG A 256 -9.97 -10.29 5.30
CA ARG A 256 -9.40 -11.49 4.63
C ARG A 256 -7.87 -11.53 4.71
N ASN A 257 -7.21 -10.40 4.45
CA ASN A 257 -5.75 -10.33 4.44
C ASN A 257 -5.14 -10.53 5.83
N LEU A 258 -5.82 -10.12 6.90
CA LEU A 258 -5.36 -10.31 8.28
C LEU A 258 -5.76 -11.66 8.88
N ARG A 259 -6.87 -12.28 8.43
CA ARG A 259 -7.31 -13.61 8.92
C ARG A 259 -6.67 -14.77 8.17
N GLY A 260 -6.29 -14.59 6.90
CA GLY A 260 -5.71 -15.64 6.06
C GLY A 260 -4.46 -16.30 6.66
N PRO A 261 -3.50 -15.57 7.26
CA PRO A 261 -2.31 -16.13 7.89
C PRO A 261 -2.52 -16.81 9.25
N GLN A 262 -3.75 -16.98 9.74
CA GLN A 262 -4.07 -17.52 11.06
C GLN A 262 -3.33 -16.82 12.22
N LEU A 263 -3.31 -15.50 12.18
CA LEU A 263 -2.64 -14.68 13.19
C LEU A 263 -3.47 -14.65 14.49
N GLU A 264 -2.81 -14.77 15.62
CA GLU A 264 -3.43 -14.58 16.94
C GLU A 264 -4.00 -13.15 17.06
N SER A 265 -5.13 -12.98 17.75
CA SER A 265 -5.81 -11.67 17.88
C SER A 265 -4.95 -10.56 18.51
N ASN A 266 -3.93 -10.92 19.30
CA ASN A 266 -2.95 -9.98 19.87
C ASN A 266 -1.66 -9.87 19.06
N ASN A 267 -1.64 -10.32 17.81
CA ASN A 267 -0.46 -10.18 16.97
C ASN A 267 -0.16 -8.69 16.72
N LYS A 268 1.14 -8.36 16.64
CA LYS A 268 1.63 -6.99 16.37
C LYS A 268 1.03 -6.38 15.09
N ILE A 269 0.67 -7.21 14.11
CA ILE A 269 0.06 -6.72 12.87
C ILE A 269 -1.36 -6.19 13.09
N HIS A 270 -2.13 -6.82 14.00
CA HIS A 270 -3.44 -6.29 14.37
C HIS A 270 -3.31 -4.95 15.11
N ALA A 271 -2.29 -4.78 15.97
CA ALA A 271 -2.01 -3.49 16.60
C ALA A 271 -1.62 -2.42 15.57
N PHE A 272 -0.83 -2.78 14.57
CA PHE A 272 -0.48 -1.89 13.46
C PHE A 272 -1.72 -1.50 12.63
N ALA A 273 -2.54 -2.48 12.25
CA ALA A 273 -3.79 -2.24 11.54
C ALA A 273 -4.77 -1.37 12.35
N THR A 274 -4.90 -1.63 13.65
CA THR A 274 -5.70 -0.82 14.57
C THR A 274 -5.29 0.65 14.54
N ALA A 275 -3.97 0.91 14.65
CA ALA A 275 -3.44 2.27 14.62
C ALA A 275 -3.80 3.01 13.32
N LEU A 276 -3.64 2.35 12.17
CA LEU A 276 -3.94 2.95 10.87
C LEU A 276 -5.44 3.14 10.64
N LEU A 277 -6.27 2.15 10.99
CA LEU A 277 -7.72 2.26 10.84
C LEU A 277 -8.28 3.36 11.73
N GLN A 278 -7.82 3.44 12.98
CA GLN A 278 -8.19 4.53 13.89
C GLN A 278 -7.84 5.90 13.30
N PHE A 279 -6.65 6.05 12.71
CA PHE A 279 -6.22 7.28 12.07
C PHE A 279 -7.12 7.66 10.90
N HIS A 280 -7.30 6.77 9.91
CA HIS A 280 -8.07 7.06 8.70
C HIS A 280 -9.53 7.35 9.01
N LEU A 281 -10.16 6.58 9.88
CA LEU A 281 -11.54 6.80 10.29
C LEU A 281 -11.69 8.07 11.13
N GLY A 282 -10.74 8.35 12.02
CA GLY A 282 -10.72 9.58 12.81
C GLY A 282 -10.62 10.83 11.94
N VAL A 283 -9.78 10.82 10.88
CA VAL A 283 -9.69 11.91 9.90
C VAL A 283 -11.02 12.09 9.14
N ALA A 284 -11.75 11.01 8.91
CA ALA A 284 -13.09 11.05 8.27
C ALA A 284 -14.23 11.37 9.25
N GLY A 285 -13.94 11.61 10.53
CA GLY A 285 -14.95 11.88 11.56
C GLY A 285 -15.75 10.64 12.00
N ILE A 286 -15.24 9.45 11.72
CA ILE A 286 -15.87 8.17 12.08
C ILE A 286 -15.21 7.64 13.35
N PHE A 287 -15.95 7.66 14.45
CA PHE A 287 -15.46 7.25 15.77
C PHE A 287 -16.31 6.06 16.30
N PRO A 288 -15.93 4.82 15.97
CA PRO A 288 -16.65 3.66 16.50
C PRO A 288 -16.46 3.56 18.02
N GLN A 289 -17.51 3.19 18.72
CA GLN A 289 -17.38 2.80 20.12
C GLN A 289 -16.86 1.37 20.18
N LEU A 290 -15.67 1.21 20.75
CA LEU A 290 -15.00 -0.07 20.91
C LEU A 290 -14.84 -0.35 22.41
N ASP A 291 -14.91 -1.62 22.80
CA ASP A 291 -14.59 -2.02 24.17
C ASP A 291 -13.09 -1.88 24.41
N GLU A 292 -12.70 -1.03 25.35
CA GLU A 292 -11.29 -0.76 25.68
C GLU A 292 -10.53 -2.01 26.15
N ARG A 293 -11.24 -3.06 26.55
CA ARG A 293 -10.67 -4.35 26.97
C ARG A 293 -10.49 -5.34 25.82
N ALA A 294 -10.97 -4.98 24.64
CA ALA A 294 -10.88 -5.85 23.46
C ALA A 294 -9.43 -6.09 23.03
N GLN A 295 -9.19 -7.20 22.39
CA GLN A 295 -7.91 -7.50 21.74
C GLN A 295 -7.78 -6.72 20.42
N PHE A 296 -6.57 -6.54 19.91
CA PHE A 296 -6.34 -5.80 18.68
C PHE A 296 -7.09 -6.36 17.46
N GLY A 297 -7.26 -7.67 17.36
CA GLY A 297 -8.07 -8.29 16.31
C GLY A 297 -9.54 -7.89 16.40
N GLU A 298 -10.10 -7.78 17.62
CA GLU A 298 -11.46 -7.34 17.85
C GLU A 298 -11.64 -5.85 17.54
N PHE A 299 -10.59 -5.03 17.78
CA PHE A 299 -10.59 -3.64 17.32
C PHE A 299 -10.66 -3.54 15.79
N VAL A 300 -9.86 -4.34 15.07
CA VAL A 300 -9.91 -4.40 13.62
C VAL A 300 -11.31 -4.78 13.13
N ASP A 301 -11.93 -5.79 13.73
CA ASP A 301 -13.31 -6.18 13.40
C ASP A 301 -14.31 -5.04 13.67
N GLY A 302 -14.17 -4.34 14.79
CA GLY A 302 -14.98 -3.17 15.14
C GLY A 302 -14.84 -2.03 14.14
N PHE A 303 -13.64 -1.75 13.66
CA PHE A 303 -13.39 -0.78 12.60
C PHE A 303 -13.99 -1.21 11.27
N CYS A 304 -13.86 -2.48 10.88
CA CYS A 304 -14.49 -3.03 9.68
C CYS A 304 -16.02 -2.86 9.73
N LEU A 305 -16.64 -3.12 10.88
CA LEU A 305 -18.07 -2.87 11.07
C LEU A 305 -18.45 -1.40 10.95
N ALA A 306 -17.60 -0.47 11.45
CA ALA A 306 -17.83 0.97 11.32
C ALA A 306 -17.76 1.43 9.87
N ILE A 307 -16.78 0.94 9.10
CA ILE A 307 -16.65 1.22 7.66
C ILE A 307 -17.89 0.73 6.91
N ASN A 308 -18.33 -0.48 7.19
CA ASN A 308 -19.54 -1.05 6.56
C ASN A 308 -20.80 -0.22 6.86
N ARG A 309 -20.96 0.26 8.11
CA ARG A 309 -22.06 1.16 8.49
C ARG A 309 -21.97 2.49 7.75
N TRP A 310 -20.79 3.10 7.71
CA TRP A 310 -20.56 4.34 6.97
C TRP A 310 -20.95 4.17 5.51
N ARG A 311 -20.51 3.11 4.85
CA ARG A 311 -20.81 2.81 3.45
C ARG A 311 -22.32 2.69 3.17
N ARG A 312 -23.11 2.13 4.12
CA ARG A 312 -24.56 1.98 3.99
C ARG A 312 -25.32 3.27 4.26
N SER A 313 -24.69 4.26 4.90
CA SER A 313 -25.31 5.53 5.28
C SER A 313 -25.01 6.68 4.31
N ALA A 314 -24.02 6.51 3.46
CA ALA A 314 -23.60 7.48 2.43
C ALA A 314 -24.28 7.21 1.09
#